data_d2e3dde00a0ec1e31f807dbfd31e0547
#
_entry.id   d2e3dde00a0ec1e31f807dbfd31e0547
#
_cell.length_a   1.000
_cell.length_b   1.000
_cell.length_c   1.000
_cell.angle_alpha   90.00
_cell.angle_beta   90.00
_cell.angle_gamma   90.00
#
_symmetry.space_group_name_H-M   'P 1'
#
loop_
_entity.id
_entity.type
_entity.pdbx_description
1 polymer ?
#
loop_
_entity_poly.entity_id
_entity_poly.type
_entity_poly.pdbx_seq_one_letter_code
_entity_poly.pdbx_strand_id
1 'polypeptide(L)'
;MRITDKLQAITNGESCVAVGFFDGLHIGHRTLIDRLCKFGNLRPVLISLSNNSRPVIYTEEEKSYLLQNGKLDTMFSLSEDIIKNMTAESFAHDVLNKMLNTKTLVAGEKALFGLDQVDVNHFRSIGKKYGFTVETVPMECINGLEVSSDTIKQTIQDGDFSKVFSMLGAPYLISGTVVHGKGAGHKFGMPTANISIAANKLFPPHGVYGSISRFQGENHFGMTNIGLRPSDDDIPIPTIETFLLNFDRDIYGQKVFLELLVYIRGIRKFEGGLAEVRQQIDKDIKQIHSYIEENGNLLQVKPKEIC
;
A
#
# COMPACT_ATOMS: atom_id res chain seq x y z
N MET A 1 4.29 -16.09 6.94
CA MET A 1 2.87 -15.73 6.72
C MET A 1 2.28 -16.53 5.56
N ARG A 2 1.08 -17.11 5.71
CA ARG A 2 0.31 -17.75 4.64
C ARG A 2 -0.65 -16.70 4.04
N ILE A 3 -0.71 -16.61 2.71
CA ILE A 3 -1.65 -15.71 2.00
C ILE A 3 -2.59 -16.56 1.17
N THR A 4 -3.88 -16.26 1.22
CA THR A 4 -4.92 -17.00 0.46
C THR A 4 -6.10 -16.08 0.13
N ASP A 5 -6.68 -16.29 -1.04
CA ASP A 5 -7.87 -15.61 -1.55
C ASP A 5 -9.19 -16.34 -1.21
N LYS A 6 -9.09 -17.45 -0.46
CA LYS A 6 -10.24 -18.25 -0.04
C LYS A 6 -10.31 -18.32 1.48
N LEU A 7 -11.47 -17.94 2.02
CA LEU A 7 -11.76 -18.15 3.42
C LEU A 7 -11.87 -19.66 3.71
N GLN A 8 -11.08 -20.12 4.66
CA GLN A 8 -11.05 -21.54 5.03
C GLN A 8 -10.82 -21.71 6.52
N ALA A 9 -11.31 -22.84 7.05
CA ALA A 9 -11.20 -23.12 8.47
C ALA A 9 -9.74 -23.25 8.92
N ILE A 10 -9.46 -22.67 10.10
CA ILE A 10 -8.23 -22.89 10.84
C ILE A 10 -8.41 -24.13 11.71
N THR A 11 -7.78 -25.24 11.32
CA THR A 11 -7.98 -26.53 11.96
C THR A 11 -7.17 -26.73 13.25
N ASN A 12 -6.10 -25.96 13.44
CA ASN A 12 -5.19 -26.12 14.58
C ASN A 12 -5.03 -24.80 15.34
N GLY A 13 -5.45 -24.80 16.60
CA GLY A 13 -5.24 -23.70 17.54
C GLY A 13 -6.33 -22.65 17.53
N GLU A 14 -6.17 -21.69 18.40
CA GLU A 14 -7.05 -20.54 18.60
C GLU A 14 -6.48 -19.33 17.88
N SER A 15 -7.34 -18.41 17.44
CA SER A 15 -6.89 -17.24 16.69
C SER A 15 -7.22 -15.90 17.36
N CYS A 16 -6.39 -14.91 17.03
CA CYS A 16 -6.68 -13.50 17.19
C CYS A 16 -6.90 -12.92 15.79
N VAL A 17 -8.02 -12.28 15.55
CA VAL A 17 -8.46 -11.87 14.20
C VAL A 17 -8.61 -10.36 14.12
N ALA A 18 -8.25 -9.79 12.98
CA ALA A 18 -8.66 -8.46 12.58
C ALA A 18 -9.28 -8.49 11.17
N VAL A 19 -10.31 -7.68 10.94
CA VAL A 19 -11.00 -7.59 9.65
C VAL A 19 -11.17 -6.15 9.22
N GLY A 20 -10.94 -5.87 7.94
CA GLY A 20 -11.09 -4.56 7.35
C GLY A 20 -10.50 -4.47 5.95
N PHE A 21 -10.63 -3.32 5.31
CA PHE A 21 -10.02 -3.08 3.99
C PHE A 21 -8.51 -2.91 4.07
N PHE A 22 -7.99 -2.43 5.17
CA PHE A 22 -6.57 -2.16 5.40
C PHE A 22 -5.92 -1.38 4.25
N ASP A 23 -6.70 -0.50 3.59
CA ASP A 23 -6.22 0.27 2.46
C ASP A 23 -5.15 1.28 2.91
N GLY A 24 -3.93 1.13 2.37
CA GLY A 24 -2.76 1.93 2.69
C GLY A 24 -1.92 1.41 3.85
N LEU A 25 -2.36 0.42 4.65
CA LEU A 25 -1.61 -0.08 5.81
C LEU A 25 -1.00 1.06 6.65
N HIS A 26 -1.78 2.14 6.82
CA HIS A 26 -1.37 3.37 7.51
C HIS A 26 -1.09 3.12 9.00
N ILE A 27 -0.53 4.11 9.70
CA ILE A 27 -0.11 3.96 11.11
C ILE A 27 -1.21 3.40 12.01
N GLY A 28 -2.49 3.80 11.82
CA GLY A 28 -3.61 3.21 12.56
C GLY A 28 -3.82 1.72 12.27
N HIS A 29 -3.70 1.30 11.03
CA HIS A 29 -3.73 -0.12 10.67
C HIS A 29 -2.53 -0.88 11.25
N ARG A 30 -1.34 -0.27 11.27
CA ARG A 30 -0.14 -0.88 11.86
C ARG A 30 -0.30 -1.08 13.36
N THR A 31 -0.82 -0.07 14.08
CA THR A 31 -1.12 -0.18 15.52
C THR A 31 -2.08 -1.34 15.80
N LEU A 32 -3.11 -1.52 14.95
CA LEU A 32 -4.04 -2.63 15.05
C LEU A 32 -3.37 -3.99 14.79
N ILE A 33 -2.55 -4.10 13.73
CA ILE A 33 -1.83 -5.34 13.40
C ILE A 33 -0.78 -5.65 14.47
N ASP A 34 -0.06 -4.64 14.98
CA ASP A 34 0.88 -4.82 16.09
C ASP A 34 0.17 -5.34 17.36
N ARG A 35 -1.07 -4.86 17.61
CA ARG A 35 -1.88 -5.36 18.71
C ARG A 35 -2.28 -6.81 18.50
N LEU A 36 -2.69 -7.16 17.27
CA LEU A 36 -3.03 -8.52 16.86
C LEU A 36 -1.90 -9.51 17.15
N CYS A 37 -0.65 -9.12 16.88
CA CYS A 37 0.54 -9.96 17.06
C CYS A 37 1.04 -10.07 18.50
N LYS A 38 0.49 -9.30 19.44
CA LYS A 38 0.89 -9.36 20.86
C LYS A 38 0.24 -10.51 21.65
N PHE A 39 -0.77 -11.17 21.09
CA PHE A 39 -1.39 -12.35 21.69
C PHE A 39 -0.58 -13.61 21.41
N GLY A 40 0.57 -13.77 22.07
CA GLY A 40 1.61 -14.76 21.74
C GLY A 40 1.18 -16.23 21.76
N ASN A 41 0.02 -16.58 22.36
CA ASN A 41 -0.56 -17.91 22.37
C ASN A 41 -1.67 -18.09 21.31
N LEU A 42 -2.09 -17.02 20.64
CA LEU A 42 -3.08 -17.03 19.58
C LEU A 42 -2.43 -16.84 18.21
N ARG A 43 -3.01 -17.43 17.19
CA ARG A 43 -2.57 -17.24 15.81
C ARG A 43 -3.05 -15.90 15.27
N PRO A 44 -2.17 -14.97 14.90
CA PRO A 44 -2.59 -13.68 14.38
C PRO A 44 -3.07 -13.81 12.92
N VAL A 45 -4.35 -13.54 12.70
CA VAL A 45 -5.04 -13.68 11.41
C VAL A 45 -5.58 -12.34 10.96
N LEU A 46 -5.24 -11.94 9.75
CA LEU A 46 -5.74 -10.74 9.10
C LEU A 46 -6.73 -11.11 8.00
N ILE A 47 -7.94 -10.57 8.03
CA ILE A 47 -8.89 -10.61 6.92
C ILE A 47 -8.83 -9.25 6.22
N SER A 48 -8.11 -9.19 5.11
CA SER A 48 -8.05 -8.00 4.23
C SER A 48 -9.15 -8.10 3.19
N LEU A 49 -10.04 -7.12 3.20
CA LEU A 49 -11.11 -7.01 2.22
C LEU A 49 -10.66 -6.15 1.04
N SER A 50 -11.08 -6.52 -0.15
CA SER A 50 -10.84 -5.77 -1.37
C SER A 50 -12.13 -5.41 -2.08
N ASN A 51 -12.15 -4.22 -2.68
CA ASN A 51 -13.16 -3.78 -3.62
C ASN A 51 -12.46 -3.24 -4.86
N ASN A 52 -12.54 -3.99 -5.96
CA ASN A 52 -11.84 -3.65 -7.20
C ASN A 52 -12.50 -2.49 -7.98
N SER A 53 -13.67 -2.00 -7.53
CA SER A 53 -14.39 -0.91 -8.19
C SER A 53 -13.87 0.49 -7.81
N ARG A 54 -12.96 0.59 -6.85
CA ARG A 54 -12.46 1.89 -6.34
C ARG A 54 -10.93 1.92 -6.37
N PRO A 55 -10.33 3.10 -6.62
CA PRO A 55 -8.89 3.26 -6.48
C PRO A 55 -8.43 2.96 -5.05
N VAL A 56 -7.35 2.17 -4.92
CA VAL A 56 -6.75 1.78 -3.64
C VAL A 56 -5.38 2.40 -3.45
N ILE A 57 -5.05 2.74 -2.21
CA ILE A 57 -3.71 3.20 -1.83
C ILE A 57 -2.72 2.06 -2.05
N TYR A 58 -3.06 0.85 -1.56
CA TYR A 58 -2.26 -0.35 -1.76
C TYR A 58 -3.12 -1.50 -2.30
N THR A 59 -2.63 -2.12 -3.37
CA THR A 59 -3.17 -3.38 -3.90
C THR A 59 -2.94 -4.53 -2.92
N GLU A 60 -3.64 -5.65 -3.08
CA GLU A 60 -3.44 -6.82 -2.23
C GLU A 60 -2.01 -7.38 -2.34
N GLU A 61 -1.39 -7.27 -3.52
CA GLU A 61 0.01 -7.63 -3.73
C GLU A 61 0.95 -6.74 -2.93
N GLU A 62 0.73 -5.42 -2.93
CA GLU A 62 1.51 -4.47 -2.17
C GLU A 62 1.34 -4.66 -0.66
N LYS A 63 0.12 -4.92 -0.19
CA LYS A 63 -0.14 -5.28 1.21
C LYS A 63 0.61 -6.56 1.60
N SER A 64 0.55 -7.58 0.74
CA SER A 64 1.25 -8.85 0.95
C SER A 64 2.76 -8.66 1.05
N TYR A 65 3.34 -7.83 0.16
CA TYR A 65 4.76 -7.48 0.18
C TYR A 65 5.16 -6.77 1.49
N LEU A 66 4.35 -5.81 1.95
CA LEU A 66 4.64 -5.04 3.16
C LEU A 66 4.52 -5.88 4.44
N LEU A 67 3.66 -6.91 4.43
CA LEU A 67 3.37 -7.74 5.61
C LEU A 67 4.16 -9.05 5.66
N GLN A 68 4.85 -9.45 4.58
CA GLN A 68 5.44 -10.78 4.44
C GLN A 68 6.50 -11.14 5.50
N ASN A 69 7.21 -10.14 6.02
CA ASN A 69 8.27 -10.33 7.01
C ASN A 69 7.78 -10.18 8.47
N GLY A 70 6.49 -9.88 8.65
CA GLY A 70 5.88 -9.71 9.96
C GLY A 70 5.51 -11.05 10.63
N LYS A 71 4.91 -10.96 11.81
CA LYS A 71 4.52 -12.11 12.64
C LYS A 71 3.12 -12.65 12.35
N LEU A 72 2.42 -12.12 11.35
CA LEU A 72 1.12 -12.65 10.95
C LEU A 72 1.26 -14.12 10.53
N ASP A 73 0.36 -14.96 11.04
CA ASP A 73 0.27 -16.36 10.65
C ASP A 73 -0.40 -16.47 9.28
N THR A 74 -1.58 -15.88 9.14
CA THR A 74 -2.39 -15.98 7.93
C THR A 74 -2.98 -14.62 7.56
N MET A 75 -2.93 -14.28 6.27
CA MET A 75 -3.69 -13.19 5.66
C MET A 75 -4.68 -13.78 4.66
N PHE A 76 -5.97 -13.56 4.91
CA PHE A 76 -7.03 -13.79 3.94
C PHE A 76 -7.23 -12.51 3.12
N SER A 77 -6.95 -12.57 1.82
CA SER A 77 -7.19 -11.48 0.88
C SER A 77 -8.49 -11.77 0.14
N LEU A 78 -9.60 -11.21 0.61
CA LEU A 78 -10.95 -11.58 0.17
C LEU A 78 -11.64 -10.42 -0.54
N SER A 79 -12.45 -10.73 -1.58
CA SER A 79 -13.46 -9.78 -2.05
C SER A 79 -14.44 -9.49 -0.90
N GLU A 80 -14.84 -8.22 -0.73
CA GLU A 80 -15.89 -7.84 0.22
C GLU A 80 -17.20 -8.59 -0.02
N ASP A 81 -17.45 -9.04 -1.26
CA ASP A 81 -18.65 -9.81 -1.64
C ASP A 81 -18.86 -11.07 -0.80
N ILE A 82 -17.79 -11.63 -0.26
CA ILE A 82 -17.86 -12.87 0.55
C ILE A 82 -18.60 -12.63 1.87
N ILE A 83 -18.45 -11.44 2.46
CA ILE A 83 -19.01 -11.14 3.78
C ILE A 83 -20.03 -9.99 3.79
N LYS A 84 -20.14 -9.20 2.70
CA LYS A 84 -20.96 -7.99 2.67
C LYS A 84 -22.45 -8.20 2.94
N ASN A 85 -22.97 -9.42 2.67
CA ASN A 85 -24.36 -9.78 2.87
C ASN A 85 -24.60 -10.49 4.21
N MET A 86 -23.56 -10.67 5.02
CA MET A 86 -23.68 -11.29 6.34
C MET A 86 -24.12 -10.26 7.38
N THR A 87 -25.03 -10.66 8.25
CA THR A 87 -25.30 -9.87 9.48
C THR A 87 -24.09 -9.96 10.43
N ALA A 88 -23.97 -9.01 11.34
CA ALA A 88 -22.92 -9.03 12.36
C ALA A 88 -22.93 -10.36 13.14
N GLU A 89 -24.12 -10.88 13.45
CA GLU A 89 -24.28 -12.15 14.16
C GLU A 89 -23.84 -13.35 13.33
N SER A 90 -24.22 -13.42 12.06
CA SER A 90 -23.78 -14.54 11.17
C SER A 90 -22.27 -14.50 10.93
N PHE A 91 -21.68 -13.31 10.77
CA PHE A 91 -20.23 -13.17 10.67
C PHE A 91 -19.51 -13.65 11.94
N ALA A 92 -20.01 -13.26 13.13
CA ALA A 92 -19.44 -13.69 14.40
C ALA A 92 -19.52 -15.22 14.58
N HIS A 93 -20.65 -15.82 14.24
CA HIS A 93 -20.90 -17.26 14.42
C HIS A 93 -20.16 -18.10 13.37
N ASP A 94 -20.39 -17.84 12.08
CA ASP A 94 -19.92 -18.73 11.02
C ASP A 94 -18.46 -18.50 10.68
N VAL A 95 -18.00 -17.23 10.65
CA VAL A 95 -16.62 -16.91 10.30
C VAL A 95 -15.73 -16.91 11.53
N LEU A 96 -15.98 -16.03 12.48
CA LEU A 96 -15.06 -15.86 13.60
C LEU A 96 -15.03 -17.09 14.53
N ASN A 97 -16.20 -17.59 14.93
CA ASN A 97 -16.26 -18.74 15.84
C ASN A 97 -15.98 -20.05 15.13
N LYS A 98 -16.80 -20.46 14.15
CA LYS A 98 -16.71 -21.82 13.55
C LYS A 98 -15.49 -22.01 12.66
N MET A 99 -15.19 -21.03 11.78
CA MET A 99 -14.10 -21.20 10.82
C MET A 99 -12.74 -20.85 11.40
N LEU A 100 -12.65 -19.75 12.18
CA LEU A 100 -11.37 -19.23 12.62
C LEU A 100 -11.05 -19.54 14.09
N ASN A 101 -11.95 -20.16 14.84
CA ASN A 101 -11.80 -20.45 16.28
C ASN A 101 -11.25 -19.22 17.04
N THR A 102 -11.89 -18.07 16.79
CA THR A 102 -11.44 -16.78 17.32
C THR A 102 -11.63 -16.69 18.82
N LYS A 103 -10.61 -16.23 19.53
CA LYS A 103 -10.69 -15.88 20.96
C LYS A 103 -10.64 -14.38 21.19
N THR A 104 -10.02 -13.67 20.30
CA THR A 104 -9.97 -12.20 20.37
C THR A 104 -10.14 -11.62 18.97
N LEU A 105 -11.05 -10.67 18.82
CA LEU A 105 -11.14 -9.80 17.67
C LEU A 105 -10.50 -8.46 18.04
N VAL A 106 -9.60 -7.95 17.20
CA VAL A 106 -9.04 -6.60 17.32
C VAL A 106 -9.65 -5.72 16.25
N ALA A 107 -10.22 -4.59 16.64
CA ALA A 107 -10.92 -3.67 15.75
C ALA A 107 -10.61 -2.19 16.07
N GLY A 108 -10.79 -1.30 15.10
CA GLY A 108 -10.82 0.13 15.37
C GLY A 108 -12.05 0.52 16.21
N GLU A 109 -11.93 1.55 17.02
CA GLU A 109 -13.04 1.99 17.90
C GLU A 109 -14.32 2.42 17.15
N LYS A 110 -14.18 2.85 15.87
CA LYS A 110 -15.30 3.24 15.01
C LYS A 110 -15.74 2.12 14.05
N ALA A 111 -15.25 0.89 14.23
CA ALA A 111 -15.59 -0.22 13.35
C ALA A 111 -17.09 -0.55 13.40
N LEU A 112 -17.65 -0.85 12.23
CA LEU A 112 -19.02 -1.34 12.05
C LEU A 112 -18.97 -2.73 11.44
N PHE A 113 -19.87 -3.62 11.89
CA PHE A 113 -19.88 -5.01 11.50
C PHE A 113 -21.20 -5.41 10.85
N GLY A 114 -21.10 -6.25 9.83
CA GLY A 114 -22.24 -6.81 9.13
C GLY A 114 -22.98 -5.79 8.24
N LEU A 115 -23.94 -6.31 7.47
CA LEU A 115 -24.82 -5.47 6.65
C LEU A 115 -25.75 -4.59 7.52
N ASP A 116 -25.97 -5.00 8.77
CA ASP A 116 -26.76 -4.34 9.80
C ASP A 116 -25.96 -3.27 10.59
N GLN A 117 -24.69 -3.02 10.20
CA GLN A 117 -23.84 -1.92 10.68
C GLN A 117 -23.76 -1.84 12.21
N VAL A 118 -23.60 -2.99 12.86
CA VAL A 118 -23.50 -3.09 14.31
C VAL A 118 -22.19 -2.44 14.80
N ASP A 119 -22.28 -1.52 15.75
CA ASP A 119 -21.10 -0.90 16.36
C ASP A 119 -20.32 -1.87 17.26
N VAL A 120 -19.09 -1.48 17.57
CA VAL A 120 -18.15 -2.27 18.39
C VAL A 120 -18.72 -2.65 19.76
N ASN A 121 -19.50 -1.76 20.42
CA ASN A 121 -20.01 -2.04 21.76
C ASN A 121 -21.08 -3.13 21.73
N HIS A 122 -21.98 -3.06 20.76
CA HIS A 122 -22.97 -4.11 20.54
C HIS A 122 -22.28 -5.41 20.08
N PHE A 123 -21.28 -5.32 19.19
CA PHE A 123 -20.53 -6.49 18.74
C PHE A 123 -19.78 -7.21 19.85
N ARG A 124 -19.37 -6.52 20.93
CA ARG A 124 -18.83 -7.16 22.15
C ARG A 124 -19.84 -8.12 22.81
N SER A 125 -21.12 -7.76 22.79
CA SER A 125 -22.18 -8.63 23.34
C SER A 125 -22.37 -9.89 22.50
N ILE A 126 -22.30 -9.73 21.15
CA ILE A 126 -22.30 -10.86 20.21
C ILE A 126 -21.06 -11.74 20.44
N GLY A 127 -19.88 -11.12 20.59
CA GLY A 127 -18.64 -11.85 20.87
C GLY A 127 -18.72 -12.72 22.12
N LYS A 128 -19.27 -12.21 23.22
CA LYS A 128 -19.48 -12.99 24.46
C LYS A 128 -20.39 -14.20 24.22
N LYS A 129 -21.44 -14.06 23.42
CA LYS A 129 -22.36 -15.15 23.06
C LYS A 129 -21.61 -16.27 22.32
N TYR A 130 -20.65 -15.95 21.48
CA TYR A 130 -19.89 -16.91 20.66
C TYR A 130 -18.49 -17.22 21.21
N GLY A 131 -18.16 -16.79 22.42
CA GLY A 131 -16.96 -17.20 23.14
C GLY A 131 -15.67 -16.49 22.74
N PHE A 132 -15.75 -15.24 22.24
CA PHE A 132 -14.58 -14.41 21.97
C PHE A 132 -14.73 -13.00 22.56
N THR A 133 -13.60 -12.34 22.80
CA THR A 133 -13.51 -10.94 23.25
C THR A 133 -13.30 -10.00 22.07
N VAL A 134 -13.69 -8.72 22.26
CA VAL A 134 -13.41 -7.66 21.28
C VAL A 134 -12.56 -6.59 21.94
N GLU A 135 -11.34 -6.43 21.46
CA GLU A 135 -10.45 -5.33 21.82
C GLU A 135 -10.52 -4.20 20.78
N THR A 136 -10.42 -2.97 21.26
CA THR A 136 -10.43 -1.79 20.37
C THR A 136 -9.10 -1.07 20.40
N VAL A 137 -8.71 -0.56 19.24
CA VAL A 137 -7.57 0.32 19.05
C VAL A 137 -8.10 1.72 18.73
N PRO A 138 -7.60 2.78 19.40
CA PRO A 138 -8.03 4.13 19.14
C PRO A 138 -7.59 4.58 17.73
N MET A 139 -8.25 5.64 17.24
CA MET A 139 -7.87 6.28 15.98
C MET A 139 -6.55 7.03 16.15
N GLU A 140 -5.65 6.85 15.20
CA GLU A 140 -4.39 7.60 15.16
C GLU A 140 -4.60 8.99 14.55
N CYS A 141 -3.95 9.99 15.11
CA CYS A 141 -4.00 11.37 14.63
C CYS A 141 -2.58 11.93 14.45
N ILE A 142 -2.39 12.73 13.40
CA ILE A 142 -1.16 13.50 13.18
C ILE A 142 -1.54 14.97 13.13
N ASN A 143 -0.96 15.79 14.03
CA ASN A 143 -1.24 17.21 14.13
C ASN A 143 -2.75 17.54 14.23
N GLY A 144 -3.52 16.72 14.96
CA GLY A 144 -4.96 16.87 15.13
C GLY A 144 -5.81 16.37 13.95
N LEU A 145 -5.20 15.86 12.88
CA LEU A 145 -5.91 15.27 11.74
C LEU A 145 -5.98 13.74 11.89
N GLU A 146 -7.19 13.19 11.80
CA GLU A 146 -7.42 11.76 11.83
C GLU A 146 -6.76 11.08 10.62
N VAL A 147 -5.99 10.00 10.88
CA VAL A 147 -5.36 9.21 9.84
C VAL A 147 -6.34 8.14 9.36
N SER A 148 -6.83 8.33 8.15
CA SER A 148 -7.74 7.41 7.46
C SER A 148 -7.33 7.20 6.02
N SER A 149 -7.83 6.13 5.39
CA SER A 149 -7.57 5.88 3.96
C SER A 149 -8.04 7.05 3.09
N ASP A 150 -9.17 7.67 3.40
CA ASP A 150 -9.70 8.81 2.62
C ASP A 150 -8.82 10.05 2.77
N THR A 151 -8.37 10.35 4.00
CA THR A 151 -7.44 11.47 4.23
C THR A 151 -6.13 11.25 3.48
N ILE A 152 -5.61 10.01 3.46
CA ILE A 152 -4.38 9.68 2.75
C ILE A 152 -4.57 9.78 1.24
N LYS A 153 -5.69 9.29 0.69
CA LYS A 153 -6.01 9.43 -0.74
C LYS A 153 -6.01 10.89 -1.19
N GLN A 154 -6.64 11.75 -0.40
CA GLN A 154 -6.64 13.19 -0.66
C GLN A 154 -5.23 13.77 -0.60
N THR A 155 -4.45 13.44 0.44
CA THR A 155 -3.07 13.92 0.60
C THR A 155 -2.15 13.46 -0.55
N ILE A 156 -2.35 12.25 -1.08
CA ILE A 156 -1.65 11.76 -2.27
C ILE A 156 -2.03 12.61 -3.49
N GLN A 157 -3.32 12.91 -3.68
CA GLN A 157 -3.80 13.75 -4.79
C GLN A 157 -3.30 15.19 -4.71
N ASP A 158 -3.09 15.71 -3.49
CA ASP A 158 -2.52 17.04 -3.24
C ASP A 158 -0.99 17.07 -3.49
N GLY A 159 -0.34 15.91 -3.63
CA GLY A 159 1.10 15.79 -3.87
C GLY A 159 1.98 16.03 -2.64
N ASP A 160 1.41 16.06 -1.43
CA ASP A 160 2.16 16.23 -0.17
C ASP A 160 2.73 14.89 0.32
N PHE A 161 3.82 14.46 -0.32
CA PHE A 161 4.47 13.16 0.00
C PHE A 161 5.15 13.14 1.38
N SER A 162 5.50 14.27 1.96
CA SER A 162 6.01 14.32 3.34
C SER A 162 4.91 13.93 4.33
N LYS A 163 3.70 14.45 4.13
CA LYS A 163 2.54 14.10 4.95
C LYS A 163 2.05 12.68 4.68
N VAL A 164 2.05 12.24 3.41
CA VAL A 164 1.78 10.83 3.04
C VAL A 164 2.71 9.89 3.78
N PHE A 165 4.03 10.17 3.79
CA PHE A 165 5.01 9.38 4.53
C PHE A 165 4.67 9.31 6.02
N SER A 166 4.35 10.45 6.63
CA SER A 166 3.99 10.49 8.06
C SER A 166 2.77 9.62 8.38
N MET A 167 1.74 9.65 7.51
CA MET A 167 0.51 8.89 7.71
C MET A 167 0.67 7.38 7.40
N LEU A 168 1.47 7.03 6.40
CA LEU A 168 1.75 5.64 6.04
C LEU A 168 2.83 5.02 6.92
N GLY A 169 3.71 5.83 7.53
CA GLY A 169 4.92 5.39 8.22
C GLY A 169 5.96 4.78 7.28
N ALA A 170 5.83 5.01 5.97
CA ALA A 170 6.73 4.56 4.90
C ALA A 170 6.48 5.38 3.64
N PRO A 171 7.41 5.39 2.65
CA PRO A 171 7.17 5.96 1.33
C PRO A 171 5.96 5.33 0.62
N TYR A 172 5.32 6.10 -0.26
CA TYR A 172 4.22 5.58 -1.07
C TYR A 172 4.72 4.52 -2.05
N LEU A 173 4.22 3.30 -1.90
CA LEU A 173 4.65 2.13 -2.68
C LEU A 173 3.74 1.93 -3.90
N ILE A 174 4.35 1.61 -5.03
CA ILE A 174 3.69 1.17 -6.27
C ILE A 174 4.38 -0.12 -6.73
N SER A 175 3.64 -1.20 -6.94
CA SER A 175 4.18 -2.42 -7.53
C SER A 175 3.81 -2.56 -9.00
N GLY A 176 4.72 -3.10 -9.79
CA GLY A 176 4.43 -3.35 -11.20
C GLY A 176 5.48 -4.23 -11.88
N THR A 177 5.24 -4.53 -13.14
CA THR A 177 6.17 -5.30 -13.98
C THR A 177 6.80 -4.38 -15.01
N VAL A 178 8.10 -4.50 -15.22
CA VAL A 178 8.82 -3.73 -16.24
C VAL A 178 8.43 -4.24 -17.61
N VAL A 179 7.91 -3.33 -18.45
CA VAL A 179 7.46 -3.62 -19.81
C VAL A 179 8.19 -2.77 -20.84
N HIS A 180 8.15 -3.18 -22.10
CA HIS A 180 8.70 -2.38 -23.18
C HIS A 180 7.93 -1.07 -23.35
N GLY A 181 8.64 0.06 -23.38
CA GLY A 181 8.12 1.38 -23.69
C GLY A 181 8.49 1.83 -25.11
N LYS A 182 8.16 3.09 -25.44
CA LYS A 182 8.54 3.69 -26.75
C LYS A 182 10.04 4.04 -26.86
N GLY A 183 10.85 3.79 -25.80
CA GLY A 183 12.29 4.03 -25.80
C GLY A 183 12.70 5.51 -25.89
N ALA A 184 11.83 6.44 -25.52
CA ALA A 184 12.11 7.88 -25.64
C ALA A 184 13.33 8.32 -24.81
N GLY A 185 13.54 7.72 -23.65
CA GLY A 185 14.67 8.01 -22.76
C GLY A 185 16.04 7.70 -23.38
N HIS A 186 16.12 6.72 -24.28
CA HIS A 186 17.37 6.39 -24.98
C HIS A 186 17.92 7.56 -25.80
N LYS A 187 17.05 8.43 -26.34
CA LYS A 187 17.47 9.63 -27.11
C LYS A 187 18.25 10.63 -26.24
N PHE A 188 18.06 10.57 -24.93
CA PHE A 188 18.73 11.43 -23.95
C PHE A 188 19.90 10.71 -23.24
N GLY A 189 20.21 9.46 -23.64
CA GLY A 189 21.20 8.62 -22.96
C GLY A 189 20.73 8.13 -21.58
N MET A 190 19.42 8.12 -21.34
CA MET A 190 18.79 7.77 -20.06
C MET A 190 17.74 6.68 -20.30
N PRO A 191 18.13 5.41 -20.35
CA PRO A 191 17.18 4.33 -20.52
C PRO A 191 16.22 4.30 -19.31
N THR A 192 14.91 4.30 -19.58
CA THR A 192 13.87 4.26 -18.56
C THR A 192 13.18 2.91 -18.55
N ALA A 193 12.91 2.39 -17.36
CA ALA A 193 12.02 1.26 -17.15
C ALA A 193 10.57 1.74 -17.14
N ASN A 194 9.75 1.20 -18.03
CA ASN A 194 8.30 1.44 -18.03
C ASN A 194 7.64 0.41 -17.11
N ILE A 195 6.85 0.85 -16.15
CA ILE A 195 6.24 0.00 -15.14
C ILE A 195 4.75 -0.12 -15.40
N SER A 196 4.27 -1.33 -15.69
CA SER A 196 2.85 -1.67 -15.81
C SER A 196 2.29 -2.00 -14.43
N ILE A 197 1.25 -1.29 -14.01
CA ILE A 197 0.66 -1.40 -12.68
C ILE A 197 -0.80 -1.86 -12.72
N ALA A 198 -1.36 -2.23 -11.56
CA ALA A 198 -2.76 -2.62 -11.44
C ALA A 198 -3.70 -1.45 -11.77
N ALA A 199 -4.81 -1.75 -12.47
CA ALA A 199 -5.76 -0.75 -12.95
C ALA A 199 -6.46 0.03 -11.82
N ASN A 200 -6.63 -0.60 -10.66
CA ASN A 200 -7.26 0.01 -9.48
C ASN A 200 -6.25 0.70 -8.53
N LYS A 201 -4.96 0.78 -8.91
CA LYS A 201 -3.97 1.52 -8.12
C LYS A 201 -4.26 3.02 -8.16
N LEU A 202 -4.26 3.68 -7.00
CA LEU A 202 -4.36 5.13 -6.93
C LEU A 202 -3.13 5.77 -7.56
N PHE A 203 -3.35 6.57 -8.61
CA PHE A 203 -2.28 7.34 -9.24
C PHE A 203 -2.02 8.63 -8.45
N PRO A 204 -0.75 8.95 -8.16
CA PRO A 204 -0.39 10.26 -7.64
C PRO A 204 -0.43 11.32 -8.76
N PRO A 205 -0.29 12.62 -8.44
CA PRO A 205 -0.22 13.69 -9.44
C PRO A 205 0.82 13.44 -10.51
N HIS A 206 0.56 13.90 -11.72
CA HIS A 206 1.53 13.84 -12.80
C HIS A 206 2.75 14.69 -12.48
N GLY A 207 3.94 14.16 -12.68
CA GLY A 207 5.17 14.88 -12.37
C GLY A 207 6.40 14.00 -12.33
N VAL A 208 7.46 14.61 -11.87
CA VAL A 208 8.77 13.98 -11.66
C VAL A 208 8.96 13.78 -10.16
N TYR A 209 9.41 12.58 -9.80
CA TYR A 209 9.60 12.15 -8.43
C TYR A 209 11.02 11.60 -8.22
N GLY A 210 11.57 11.82 -7.03
CA GLY A 210 12.66 11.00 -6.51
C GLY A 210 12.09 9.67 -6.00
N SER A 211 12.75 8.56 -6.32
CA SER A 211 12.22 7.23 -6.03
C SER A 211 13.31 6.21 -5.67
N ILE A 212 12.88 5.11 -5.04
CA ILE A 212 13.67 3.89 -4.89
C ILE A 212 12.92 2.75 -5.60
N SER A 213 13.60 2.03 -6.46
CA SER A 213 13.11 0.78 -7.06
C SER A 213 13.75 -0.41 -6.36
N ARG A 214 12.92 -1.34 -5.86
CA ARG A 214 13.35 -2.57 -5.19
C ARG A 214 12.99 -3.77 -6.05
N PHE A 215 13.98 -4.54 -6.43
CA PHE A 215 13.84 -5.80 -7.17
C PHE A 215 15.06 -6.68 -6.96
N GLN A 216 14.90 -8.00 -7.06
CA GLN A 216 15.97 -8.99 -6.87
C GLN A 216 16.79 -8.82 -5.57
N GLY A 217 16.18 -8.24 -4.51
CA GLY A 217 16.85 -7.97 -3.24
C GLY A 217 17.75 -6.73 -3.23
N GLU A 218 17.82 -5.98 -4.34
CA GLU A 218 18.60 -4.75 -4.48
C GLU A 218 17.71 -3.50 -4.41
N ASN A 219 18.32 -2.36 -4.06
CA ASN A 219 17.68 -1.05 -3.98
C ASN A 219 18.40 -0.10 -4.93
N HIS A 220 17.65 0.51 -5.83
CA HIS A 220 18.18 1.46 -6.80
C HIS A 220 17.44 2.79 -6.70
N PHE A 221 18.17 3.86 -6.44
CA PHE A 221 17.61 5.20 -6.51
C PHE A 221 17.33 5.57 -7.97
N GLY A 222 16.30 6.37 -8.16
CA GLY A 222 15.87 6.75 -9.50
C GLY A 222 15.09 8.05 -9.53
N MET A 223 14.89 8.49 -10.76
CA MET A 223 13.98 9.57 -11.12
C MET A 223 12.80 8.97 -11.86
N THR A 224 11.61 9.13 -11.30
CA THR A 224 10.37 8.57 -11.85
C THR A 224 9.51 9.67 -12.45
N ASN A 225 9.12 9.50 -13.69
CA ASN A 225 8.13 10.33 -14.37
C ASN A 225 6.77 9.62 -14.36
N ILE A 226 5.77 10.26 -13.80
CA ILE A 226 4.37 9.81 -13.80
C ILE A 226 3.58 10.76 -14.70
N GLY A 227 2.95 10.23 -15.73
CA GLY A 227 2.27 11.05 -16.72
C GLY A 227 1.14 10.31 -17.44
N LEU A 228 0.63 10.95 -18.48
CA LEU A 228 -0.36 10.37 -19.38
C LEU A 228 0.27 10.26 -20.78
N ARG A 229 -0.02 9.16 -21.45
CA ARG A 229 0.32 8.93 -22.83
C ARG A 229 -0.96 8.85 -23.66
N PRO A 230 -1.04 9.52 -24.85
CA PRO A 230 -2.13 9.28 -25.78
C PRO A 230 -2.21 7.79 -26.15
N SER A 231 -3.41 7.24 -26.21
CA SER A 231 -3.69 5.92 -26.78
C SER A 231 -4.33 6.08 -28.17
N ASP A 232 -4.44 4.98 -28.88
CA ASP A 232 -5.11 4.94 -30.20
C ASP A 232 -6.61 5.21 -30.10
N ASP A 233 -7.20 5.01 -28.90
CA ASP A 233 -8.61 5.24 -28.60
C ASP A 233 -8.88 6.63 -27.97
N ASP A 234 -7.95 7.58 -28.05
CA ASP A 234 -7.99 8.91 -27.42
C ASP A 234 -8.18 8.91 -25.88
N ILE A 235 -8.11 7.76 -25.24
CA ILE A 235 -8.16 7.64 -23.78
C ILE A 235 -6.73 7.71 -23.24
N PRO A 236 -6.37 8.77 -22.47
CA PRO A 236 -5.01 8.88 -21.94
C PRO A 236 -4.68 7.71 -21.01
N ILE A 237 -3.58 7.01 -21.30
CA ILE A 237 -3.08 5.90 -20.49
C ILE A 237 -2.07 6.43 -19.48
N PRO A 238 -2.28 6.23 -18.17
CA PRO A 238 -1.28 6.54 -17.17
C PRO A 238 0.02 5.75 -17.41
N THR A 239 1.15 6.43 -17.29
CA THR A 239 2.48 5.82 -17.46
C THR A 239 3.37 6.12 -16.27
N ILE A 240 4.17 5.13 -15.90
CA ILE A 240 5.25 5.26 -14.93
C ILE A 240 6.54 4.87 -15.63
N GLU A 241 7.45 5.82 -15.75
CA GLU A 241 8.76 5.64 -16.38
C GLU A 241 9.83 6.01 -15.37
N THR A 242 10.70 5.07 -15.00
CA THR A 242 11.76 5.29 -14.03
C THR A 242 13.13 5.17 -14.66
N PHE A 243 13.93 6.22 -14.54
CA PHE A 243 15.37 6.19 -14.80
C PHE A 243 16.08 5.77 -13.51
N LEU A 244 16.77 4.63 -13.55
CA LEU A 244 17.56 4.12 -12.42
C LEU A 244 18.96 4.74 -12.49
N LEU A 245 19.40 5.35 -11.37
CA LEU A 245 20.73 5.97 -11.30
C LEU A 245 21.81 4.89 -11.23
N ASN A 246 22.89 5.07 -12.00
CA ASN A 246 24.03 4.16 -12.04
C ASN A 246 23.65 2.69 -12.33
N PHE A 247 22.70 2.49 -13.28
CA PHE A 247 22.17 1.17 -13.61
C PHE A 247 22.14 0.96 -15.14
N ASP A 248 22.63 -0.20 -15.60
CA ASP A 248 22.79 -0.53 -17.02
C ASP A 248 22.36 -1.96 -17.40
N ARG A 249 21.65 -2.66 -16.47
CA ARG A 249 21.19 -4.03 -16.72
C ARG A 249 19.80 -4.06 -17.35
N ASP A 250 19.51 -5.13 -18.12
CA ASP A 250 18.16 -5.42 -18.60
C ASP A 250 17.30 -5.99 -17.45
N ILE A 251 16.13 -5.40 -17.24
CA ILE A 251 15.17 -5.79 -16.22
C ILE A 251 13.75 -5.99 -16.76
N TYR A 252 13.59 -6.16 -18.07
CA TYR A 252 12.28 -6.45 -18.66
C TYR A 252 11.66 -7.73 -18.06
N GLY A 253 10.36 -7.68 -17.81
CA GLY A 253 9.62 -8.76 -17.14
C GLY A 253 9.85 -8.86 -15.65
N GLN A 254 10.78 -8.10 -15.07
CA GLN A 254 11.01 -8.11 -13.63
C GLN A 254 9.87 -7.39 -12.88
N LYS A 255 9.54 -7.95 -11.72
CA LYS A 255 8.66 -7.30 -10.75
C LYS A 255 9.46 -6.25 -9.99
N VAL A 256 8.94 -5.03 -9.94
CA VAL A 256 9.54 -3.90 -9.24
C VAL A 256 8.57 -3.36 -8.20
N PHE A 257 9.09 -3.04 -7.02
CA PHE A 257 8.43 -2.28 -5.97
C PHE A 257 9.04 -0.88 -5.94
N LEU A 258 8.29 0.10 -6.43
CA LEU A 258 8.71 1.49 -6.58
C LEU A 258 8.19 2.31 -5.39
N GLU A 259 9.08 2.87 -4.61
CA GLU A 259 8.78 3.78 -3.51
C GLU A 259 8.97 5.23 -3.94
N LEU A 260 7.93 6.05 -3.91
CA LEU A 260 8.02 7.49 -4.19
C LEU A 260 8.45 8.22 -2.92
N LEU A 261 9.55 8.95 -3.00
CA LEU A 261 10.19 9.63 -1.88
C LEU A 261 9.77 11.10 -1.78
N VAL A 262 9.88 11.81 -2.89
CA VAL A 262 9.66 13.25 -2.96
C VAL A 262 9.13 13.65 -4.33
N TYR A 263 8.17 14.57 -4.34
CA TYR A 263 7.69 15.22 -5.55
C TYR A 263 8.64 16.34 -5.93
N ILE A 264 9.23 16.30 -7.12
CA ILE A 264 10.22 17.27 -7.59
C ILE A 264 9.52 18.42 -8.32
N ARG A 265 8.66 18.11 -9.29
CA ARG A 265 7.95 19.10 -10.10
C ARG A 265 6.86 18.49 -10.97
N GLY A 266 5.96 19.34 -11.47
CA GLY A 266 4.98 18.97 -12.50
C GLY A 266 5.59 18.71 -13.88
N ILE A 267 4.79 18.10 -14.74
CA ILE A 267 5.11 17.96 -16.16
C ILE A 267 5.12 19.33 -16.82
N ARG A 268 6.14 19.61 -17.63
CA ARG A 268 6.22 20.81 -18.44
C ARG A 268 6.71 20.52 -19.85
N LYS A 269 6.34 21.37 -20.81
CA LYS A 269 6.91 21.39 -22.16
C LYS A 269 8.20 22.20 -22.14
N PHE A 270 9.14 21.82 -22.97
CA PHE A 270 10.42 22.51 -23.15
C PHE A 270 10.48 23.08 -24.55
N GLU A 271 10.69 24.38 -24.67
CA GLU A 271 10.76 25.08 -25.98
C GLU A 271 12.19 25.13 -26.52
N GLY A 272 13.19 25.08 -25.63
CA GLY A 272 14.62 25.09 -25.96
C GLY A 272 15.19 23.74 -26.43
N GLY A 273 14.30 22.76 -26.73
CA GLY A 273 14.70 21.47 -27.28
C GLY A 273 15.49 20.59 -26.32
N LEU A 274 16.32 19.70 -26.89
CA LEU A 274 17.03 18.65 -26.13
C LEU A 274 18.00 19.19 -25.08
N ALA A 275 18.61 20.33 -25.31
CA ALA A 275 19.58 20.93 -24.38
C ALA A 275 18.90 21.41 -23.10
N GLU A 276 17.72 22.05 -23.19
CA GLU A 276 16.95 22.47 -22.05
C GLU A 276 16.43 21.28 -21.23
N VAL A 277 15.95 20.23 -21.91
CA VAL A 277 15.52 18.98 -21.27
C VAL A 277 16.66 18.39 -20.44
N ARG A 278 17.87 18.27 -21.01
CA ARG A 278 19.04 17.71 -20.32
C ARG A 278 19.42 18.53 -19.09
N GLN A 279 19.46 19.86 -19.24
CA GLN A 279 19.77 20.76 -18.12
C GLN A 279 18.74 20.63 -16.98
N GLN A 280 17.46 20.44 -17.30
CA GLN A 280 16.44 20.26 -16.28
C GLN A 280 16.59 18.90 -15.58
N ILE A 281 16.86 17.85 -16.32
CA ILE A 281 17.11 16.51 -15.76
C ILE A 281 18.28 16.54 -14.77
N ASP A 282 19.38 17.24 -15.13
CA ASP A 282 20.53 17.38 -14.23
C ASP A 282 20.15 18.12 -12.91
N LYS A 283 19.24 19.10 -12.98
CA LYS A 283 18.70 19.78 -11.79
C LYS A 283 17.84 18.86 -10.95
N ASP A 284 16.95 18.08 -11.59
CA ASP A 284 16.08 17.14 -10.93
C ASP A 284 16.90 16.06 -10.18
N ILE A 285 17.92 15.52 -10.82
CA ILE A 285 18.83 14.53 -10.24
C ILE A 285 19.58 15.12 -9.03
N LYS A 286 20.06 16.36 -9.11
CA LYS A 286 20.72 17.03 -7.98
C LYS A 286 19.78 17.19 -6.80
N GLN A 287 18.52 17.57 -7.04
CA GLN A 287 17.50 17.64 -5.96
C GLN A 287 17.25 16.29 -5.31
N ILE A 288 17.19 15.21 -6.12
CA ILE A 288 17.02 13.85 -5.61
C ILE A 288 18.23 13.45 -4.75
N HIS A 289 19.46 13.73 -5.18
CA HIS A 289 20.66 13.46 -4.40
C HIS A 289 20.65 14.21 -3.06
N SER A 290 20.34 15.51 -3.06
CA SER A 290 20.24 16.28 -1.81
C SER A 290 19.21 15.69 -0.85
N TYR A 291 18.02 15.31 -1.38
CA TYR A 291 17.00 14.65 -0.56
C TYR A 291 17.47 13.31 0.03
N ILE A 292 18.19 12.51 -0.74
CA ILE A 292 18.74 11.23 -0.29
C ILE A 292 19.80 11.45 0.80
N GLU A 293 20.69 12.43 0.63
CA GLU A 293 21.73 12.78 1.62
C GLU A 293 21.10 13.22 2.95
N GLU A 294 20.08 14.08 2.90
CA GLU A 294 19.39 14.60 4.08
C GLU A 294 18.56 13.52 4.80
N ASN A 295 18.01 12.55 4.08
CA ASN A 295 17.08 11.56 4.59
C ASN A 295 17.63 10.11 4.56
N GLY A 296 18.90 9.90 4.21
CA GLY A 296 19.49 8.60 3.95
C GLY A 296 19.33 7.58 5.07
N ASN A 297 19.35 8.02 6.34
CA ASN A 297 19.11 7.15 7.49
C ASN A 297 17.66 6.62 7.53
N LEU A 298 16.68 7.37 7.04
CA LEU A 298 15.28 6.94 6.97
C LEU A 298 15.04 6.00 5.78
N LEU A 299 15.80 6.17 4.69
CA LEU A 299 15.65 5.43 3.44
C LEU A 299 16.34 4.06 3.45
N GLN A 300 17.35 3.87 4.31
CA GLN A 300 18.01 2.57 4.53
C GLN A 300 17.19 1.63 5.42
N VAL A 301 16.22 2.18 6.14
CA VAL A 301 15.30 1.37 6.94
C VAL A 301 14.45 0.56 5.97
N LYS A 302 14.58 -0.78 5.99
CA LYS A 302 13.52 -1.66 5.47
C LYS A 302 12.19 -1.11 5.97
N PRO A 303 11.10 -1.15 5.17
CA PRO A 303 9.78 -0.74 5.66
C PRO A 303 9.64 -1.34 7.06
N LYS A 304 9.43 -0.46 8.07
CA LYS A 304 9.41 -0.86 9.47
C LYS A 304 8.53 -2.10 9.55
N GLU A 305 9.10 -3.23 9.93
CA GLU A 305 8.38 -4.49 9.94
C GLU A 305 7.06 -4.26 10.69
N ILE A 306 5.96 -4.51 10.00
CA ILE A 306 4.65 -4.41 10.59
C ILE A 306 4.48 -5.70 11.40
N CYS A 307 4.53 -5.56 12.73
CA CYS A 307 4.42 -6.64 13.71
C CYS A 307 5.72 -7.38 13.96
#